data_bc5217daad39e32f4077a4c0b4157dcf
#
_entry.id   bc5217daad39e32f4077a4c0b4157dcf
#
_cell.length_a   1.000
_cell.length_b   1.000
_cell.length_c   1.000
_cell.angle_alpha   90.00
_cell.angle_beta   90.00
_cell.angle_gamma   90.00
#
_symmetry.space_group_name_H-M   'P 1'
#
loop_
_entity.id
_entity.type
_entity.pdbx_description
1 polymer ?
#
loop_
_entity_poly.entity_id
_entity_poly.type
_entity_poly.pdbx_seq_one_letter_code
_entity_poly.pdbx_strand_id
1 'polypeptide(L)'
;TPPELIAVLSSLALDTRGELVAEGPVRAIIERARFLIDVGLDYLTLDRSVRSLSGGEAQRIRLASQLGAHLSGVLYVLDEPTIGLHPTDTDVLLAALERLQRRGNGVLMVEHDEATLRTADVLVDMGPGAGVEGGEVLVAGPLTDALNHPRSVTGQCLAAPRPPVNAQPRPLDDVPFITLTGVRHRNLDGVDVRFPRGRLSVVTGVSGSGKSSLVHDVLAKAIEPIRGDGTWDTAEGLDGLIRVIRVDDQPIGKNPRS
;
A
#
# COMPACT_ATOMS: atom_id res chain seq x y z
N THR A 1 -17.09 -1.32 -8.78
CA THR A 1 -16.34 -1.51 -7.51
C THR A 1 -16.91 -2.68 -6.72
N PRO A 2 -16.18 -3.27 -5.74
CA PRO A 2 -16.70 -4.34 -4.88
C PRO A 2 -18.00 -3.98 -4.15
N PRO A 3 -18.18 -2.78 -3.55
CA PRO A 3 -19.44 -2.39 -2.94
C PRO A 3 -20.62 -2.37 -3.91
N GLU A 4 -20.43 -1.81 -5.11
CA GLU A 4 -21.45 -1.77 -6.16
C GLU A 4 -21.85 -3.18 -6.62
N LEU A 5 -20.86 -4.07 -6.79
CA LEU A 5 -21.12 -5.47 -7.13
C LEU A 5 -21.98 -6.14 -6.07
N ILE A 6 -21.67 -5.97 -4.79
CA ILE A 6 -22.47 -6.52 -3.68
C ILE A 6 -23.90 -5.96 -3.72
N ALA A 7 -24.06 -4.65 -3.94
CA ALA A 7 -25.38 -4.03 -4.02
C ALA A 7 -26.21 -4.61 -5.17
N VAL A 8 -25.63 -4.74 -6.37
CA VAL A 8 -26.30 -5.32 -7.54
C VAL A 8 -26.68 -6.78 -7.27
N LEU A 9 -25.77 -7.61 -6.78
CA LEU A 9 -26.03 -9.04 -6.53
C LEU A 9 -27.07 -9.24 -5.42
N SER A 10 -27.10 -8.37 -4.41
CA SER A 10 -28.08 -8.44 -3.32
C SER A 10 -29.48 -7.96 -3.74
N SER A 11 -29.58 -7.21 -4.83
CA SER A 11 -30.87 -6.71 -5.39
C SER A 11 -31.43 -7.57 -6.52
N LEU A 12 -30.75 -8.66 -6.90
CA LEU A 12 -31.22 -9.54 -7.97
C LEU A 12 -32.55 -10.18 -7.59
N ALA A 13 -33.59 -9.89 -8.37
CA ALA A 13 -34.87 -10.58 -8.30
C ALA A 13 -34.86 -11.77 -9.27
N LEU A 14 -34.75 -12.97 -8.72
CA LEU A 14 -34.75 -14.21 -9.48
C LEU A 14 -36.05 -14.97 -9.24
N ASP A 15 -36.46 -15.81 -10.18
CA ASP A 15 -37.52 -16.79 -9.94
C ASP A 15 -37.00 -17.93 -9.04
N THR A 16 -37.87 -18.74 -8.50
CA THR A 16 -37.54 -19.82 -7.54
C THR A 16 -36.46 -20.76 -8.06
N ARG A 17 -36.42 -21.02 -9.38
CA ARG A 17 -35.39 -21.87 -9.99
C ARG A 17 -34.06 -21.14 -10.13
N GLY A 18 -34.10 -19.87 -10.49
CA GLY A 18 -32.94 -18.98 -10.56
C GLY A 18 -32.29 -18.78 -9.20
N GLU A 19 -33.09 -18.61 -8.13
CA GLU A 19 -32.59 -18.52 -6.75
C GLU A 19 -31.80 -19.75 -6.35
N LEU A 20 -32.34 -20.95 -6.57
CA LEU A 20 -31.68 -22.21 -6.23
C LEU A 20 -30.35 -22.40 -6.97
N VAL A 21 -30.27 -21.98 -8.25
CA VAL A 21 -29.04 -22.10 -9.05
C VAL A 21 -28.02 -21.03 -8.71
N ALA A 22 -28.47 -19.81 -8.44
CA ALA A 22 -27.62 -18.65 -8.23
C ALA A 22 -27.12 -18.51 -6.78
N GLU A 23 -27.80 -19.08 -5.80
CA GLU A 23 -27.48 -18.89 -4.37
C GLU A 23 -26.00 -19.15 -4.05
N GLY A 24 -25.47 -20.30 -4.45
CA GLY A 24 -24.07 -20.66 -4.21
C GLY A 24 -23.06 -19.71 -4.88
N PRO A 25 -23.13 -19.53 -6.21
CA PRO A 25 -22.28 -18.60 -6.93
C PRO A 25 -22.36 -17.16 -6.43
N VAL A 26 -23.57 -16.63 -6.21
CA VAL A 26 -23.77 -15.25 -5.74
C VAL A 26 -23.16 -15.06 -4.37
N ARG A 27 -23.39 -15.98 -3.43
CA ARG A 27 -22.77 -15.94 -2.12
C ARG A 27 -21.24 -15.93 -2.21
N ALA A 28 -20.66 -16.81 -3.03
CA ALA A 28 -19.21 -16.87 -3.21
C ALA A 28 -18.61 -15.59 -3.81
N ILE A 29 -19.32 -14.94 -4.74
CA ILE A 29 -18.89 -13.66 -5.32
C ILE A 29 -18.98 -12.55 -4.28
N ILE A 30 -20.07 -12.45 -3.53
CA ILE A 30 -20.25 -11.46 -2.46
C ILE A 30 -19.15 -11.62 -1.39
N GLU A 31 -18.86 -12.83 -0.98
CA GLU A 31 -17.79 -13.11 0.00
C GLU A 31 -16.42 -12.64 -0.51
N ARG A 32 -16.08 -12.93 -1.76
CA ARG A 32 -14.83 -12.45 -2.37
C ARG A 32 -14.78 -10.92 -2.49
N ALA A 33 -15.90 -10.30 -2.85
CA ALA A 33 -15.99 -8.84 -2.91
C ALA A 33 -15.82 -8.21 -1.51
N ARG A 34 -16.37 -8.82 -0.45
CA ARG A 34 -16.17 -8.40 0.94
C ARG A 34 -14.70 -8.50 1.35
N PHE A 35 -13.98 -9.55 0.94
CA PHE A 35 -12.55 -9.63 1.23
C PHE A 35 -11.73 -8.54 0.56
N LEU A 36 -12.09 -8.11 -0.65
CA LEU A 36 -11.45 -6.94 -1.27
C LEU A 36 -11.68 -5.66 -0.43
N ILE A 37 -12.89 -5.48 0.08
CA ILE A 37 -13.20 -4.37 0.99
C ILE A 37 -12.39 -4.50 2.30
N ASP A 38 -12.34 -5.70 2.86
CA ASP A 38 -11.63 -6.01 4.10
C ASP A 38 -10.11 -5.74 4.05
N VAL A 39 -9.53 -5.72 2.86
CA VAL A 39 -8.11 -5.35 2.65
C VAL A 39 -7.95 -3.92 2.10
N GLY A 40 -9.00 -3.09 2.17
CA GLY A 40 -8.96 -1.69 1.75
C GLY A 40 -8.85 -1.50 0.23
N LEU A 41 -9.49 -2.36 -0.56
CA LEU A 41 -9.53 -2.29 -2.03
C LEU A 41 -10.97 -2.04 -2.55
N ASP A 42 -11.80 -1.40 -1.75
CA ASP A 42 -13.19 -1.06 -2.05
C ASP A 42 -13.34 -0.09 -3.22
N TYR A 43 -12.33 0.74 -3.47
CA TYR A 43 -12.28 1.72 -4.55
C TYR A 43 -11.89 1.13 -5.92
N LEU A 44 -11.33 -0.09 -5.96
CA LEU A 44 -10.87 -0.68 -7.23
C LEU A 44 -12.04 -1.05 -8.13
N THR A 45 -11.94 -0.70 -9.41
CA THR A 45 -12.85 -1.21 -10.43
C THR A 45 -12.46 -2.64 -10.82
N LEU A 46 -13.45 -3.51 -10.96
CA LEU A 46 -13.21 -4.95 -11.20
C LEU A 46 -12.72 -5.27 -12.63
N ASP A 47 -12.83 -4.32 -13.55
CA ASP A 47 -12.32 -4.38 -14.92
C ASP A 47 -10.87 -3.88 -15.04
N ARG A 48 -10.29 -3.40 -13.94
CA ARG A 48 -8.95 -2.84 -13.94
C ARG A 48 -7.89 -3.90 -14.27
N SER A 49 -7.02 -3.58 -15.21
CA SER A 49 -5.92 -4.47 -15.61
C SER A 49 -4.94 -4.71 -14.44
N VAL A 50 -4.55 -5.95 -14.22
CA VAL A 50 -3.55 -6.33 -13.21
C VAL A 50 -2.22 -5.59 -13.39
N ARG A 51 -1.84 -5.27 -14.63
CA ARG A 51 -0.61 -4.52 -14.94
C ARG A 51 -0.65 -3.05 -14.48
N SER A 52 -1.84 -2.52 -14.22
CA SER A 52 -2.02 -1.14 -13.74
C SER A 52 -2.09 -1.02 -12.22
N LEU A 53 -2.03 -2.13 -11.50
CA LEU A 53 -2.04 -2.18 -10.05
C LEU A 53 -0.66 -1.77 -9.50
N SER A 54 -0.67 -1.05 -8.38
CA SER A 54 0.54 -0.85 -7.58
C SER A 54 0.97 -2.17 -6.92
N GLY A 55 2.24 -2.26 -6.48
CA GLY A 55 2.75 -3.43 -5.78
C GLY A 55 1.88 -3.79 -4.57
N GLY A 56 1.53 -2.80 -3.74
CA GLY A 56 0.67 -2.99 -2.57
C GLY A 56 -0.78 -3.40 -2.92
N GLU A 57 -1.37 -2.87 -4.00
CA GLU A 57 -2.69 -3.31 -4.48
C GLU A 57 -2.66 -4.77 -4.93
N ALA A 58 -1.64 -5.16 -5.71
CA ALA A 58 -1.49 -6.53 -6.18
C ALA A 58 -1.28 -7.52 -5.02
N GLN A 59 -0.49 -7.15 -4.01
CA GLN A 59 -0.26 -7.95 -2.82
C GLN A 59 -1.55 -8.13 -2.01
N ARG A 60 -2.33 -7.06 -1.80
CA ARG A 60 -3.61 -7.12 -1.09
C ARG A 60 -4.66 -7.94 -1.84
N ILE A 61 -4.69 -7.91 -3.18
CA ILE A 61 -5.56 -8.80 -3.97
C ILE A 61 -5.19 -10.27 -3.75
N ARG A 62 -3.88 -10.60 -3.74
CA ARG A 62 -3.43 -11.97 -3.42
C ARG A 62 -3.86 -12.37 -2.02
N LEU A 63 -3.68 -11.49 -1.03
CA LEU A 63 -4.12 -11.73 0.33
C LEU A 63 -5.64 -11.95 0.38
N ALA A 64 -6.45 -11.07 -0.21
CA ALA A 64 -7.89 -11.21 -0.27
C ALA A 64 -8.33 -12.55 -0.88
N SER A 65 -7.64 -13.03 -1.92
CA SER A 65 -7.93 -14.31 -2.55
C SER A 65 -7.69 -15.51 -1.62
N GLN A 66 -6.70 -15.41 -0.73
CA GLN A 66 -6.41 -16.44 0.28
C GLN A 66 -7.39 -16.38 1.47
N LEU A 67 -7.78 -15.15 1.87
CA LEU A 67 -8.77 -14.95 2.93
C LEU A 67 -10.13 -15.55 2.59
N GLY A 68 -10.50 -15.54 1.31
CA GLY A 68 -11.77 -16.06 0.79
C GLY A 68 -11.89 -17.58 0.80
N ALA A 69 -10.84 -18.32 1.14
CA ALA A 69 -10.85 -19.77 1.09
C ALA A 69 -11.55 -20.45 2.28
N HIS A 70 -12.06 -19.71 3.28
CA HIS A 70 -12.69 -20.22 4.52
C HIS A 70 -11.90 -21.34 5.22
N LEU A 71 -10.57 -21.33 5.06
CA LEU A 71 -9.70 -22.33 5.66
C LEU A 71 -9.54 -22.04 7.16
N SER A 72 -9.48 -23.10 7.94
CA SER A 72 -9.09 -23.09 9.35
C SER A 72 -7.90 -24.04 9.57
N GLY A 73 -7.06 -23.74 10.56
CA GLY A 73 -5.85 -24.53 10.84
C GLY A 73 -4.72 -24.32 9.83
N VAL A 74 -4.72 -23.18 9.12
CA VAL A 74 -3.69 -22.79 8.14
C VAL A 74 -2.73 -21.80 8.78
N LEU A 75 -1.44 -21.90 8.44
CA LEU A 75 -0.44 -20.87 8.74
C LEU A 75 -0.25 -19.98 7.52
N TYR A 76 -0.58 -18.69 7.66
CA TYR A 76 -0.31 -17.67 6.65
C TYR A 76 1.06 -17.07 6.93
N VAL A 77 1.97 -17.11 5.95
CA VAL A 77 3.28 -16.47 6.02
C VAL A 77 3.28 -15.28 5.08
N LEU A 78 3.49 -14.09 5.63
CA LEU A 78 3.43 -12.82 4.91
C LEU A 78 4.78 -12.11 5.04
N ASP A 79 5.30 -11.65 3.92
CA ASP A 79 6.56 -10.90 3.85
C ASP A 79 6.24 -9.44 3.54
N GLU A 80 6.54 -8.55 4.48
CA GLU A 80 6.34 -7.10 4.42
C GLU A 80 4.96 -6.68 3.87
N PRO A 81 3.82 -7.21 4.40
CA PRO A 81 2.50 -6.94 3.84
C PRO A 81 2.06 -5.47 3.97
N THR A 82 2.72 -4.66 4.81
CA THR A 82 2.41 -3.24 5.03
C THR A 82 3.20 -2.30 4.13
N ILE A 83 4.14 -2.81 3.32
CA ILE A 83 5.00 -1.97 2.49
C ILE A 83 4.19 -1.05 1.56
N GLY A 84 4.51 0.25 1.59
CA GLY A 84 3.84 1.25 0.76
C GLY A 84 2.39 1.57 1.14
N LEU A 85 1.89 1.04 2.27
CA LEU A 85 0.56 1.36 2.78
C LEU A 85 0.56 2.72 3.50
N HIS A 86 -0.58 3.39 3.42
CA HIS A 86 -0.88 4.48 4.33
C HIS A 86 -1.25 3.91 5.71
N PRO A 87 -0.97 4.59 6.84
CA PRO A 87 -1.31 4.07 8.18
C PRO A 87 -2.75 3.59 8.32
N THR A 88 -3.72 4.31 7.76
CA THR A 88 -5.13 3.90 7.74
C THR A 88 -5.35 2.56 7.01
N ASP A 89 -4.61 2.31 5.92
CA ASP A 89 -4.71 1.06 5.17
C ASP A 89 -4.05 -0.09 5.94
N THR A 90 -2.99 0.20 6.71
CA THR A 90 -2.35 -0.77 7.64
C THR A 90 -3.34 -1.22 8.70
N ASP A 91 -4.09 -0.31 9.32
CA ASP A 91 -5.11 -0.66 10.33
C ASP A 91 -6.18 -1.59 9.75
N VAL A 92 -6.64 -1.33 8.52
CA VAL A 92 -7.61 -2.18 7.82
C VAL A 92 -7.04 -3.58 7.57
N LEU A 93 -5.78 -3.67 7.13
CA LEU A 93 -5.09 -4.93 6.92
C LEU A 93 -4.95 -5.72 8.23
N LEU A 94 -4.49 -5.10 9.30
CA LEU A 94 -4.32 -5.75 10.61
C LEU A 94 -5.65 -6.29 11.15
N ALA A 95 -6.74 -5.52 11.02
CA ALA A 95 -8.09 -5.98 11.39
C ALA A 95 -8.53 -7.21 10.56
N ALA A 96 -8.16 -7.29 9.28
CA ALA A 96 -8.45 -8.46 8.45
C ALA A 96 -7.65 -9.70 8.90
N LEU A 97 -6.38 -9.53 9.24
CA LEU A 97 -5.51 -10.59 9.74
C LEU A 97 -5.98 -11.11 11.11
N GLU A 98 -6.41 -10.22 12.00
CA GLU A 98 -7.00 -10.59 13.29
C GLU A 98 -8.26 -11.45 13.11
N ARG A 99 -9.12 -11.12 12.13
CA ARG A 99 -10.28 -11.98 11.79
C ARG A 99 -9.87 -13.38 11.33
N LEU A 100 -8.73 -13.52 10.62
CA LEU A 100 -8.18 -14.85 10.27
C LEU A 100 -7.75 -15.64 11.49
N GLN A 101 -7.04 -15.01 12.42
CA GLN A 101 -6.60 -15.64 13.66
C GLN A 101 -7.81 -16.13 14.48
N ARG A 102 -8.86 -15.34 14.61
CA ARG A 102 -10.10 -15.72 15.30
C ARG A 102 -10.80 -16.93 14.68
N ARG A 103 -10.52 -17.26 13.42
CA ARG A 103 -11.01 -18.47 12.75
C ARG A 103 -10.12 -19.71 12.99
N GLY A 104 -9.13 -19.62 13.86
CA GLY A 104 -8.22 -20.72 14.19
C GLY A 104 -7.04 -20.86 13.23
N ASN A 105 -6.65 -19.79 12.54
CA ASN A 105 -5.46 -19.77 11.69
C ASN A 105 -4.28 -19.14 12.42
N GLY A 106 -3.06 -19.54 12.04
CA GLY A 106 -1.84 -18.83 12.40
C GLY A 106 -1.49 -17.75 11.39
N VAL A 107 -0.92 -16.62 11.85
CA VAL A 107 -0.35 -15.59 11.00
C VAL A 107 1.08 -15.33 11.44
N LEU A 108 2.02 -15.49 10.52
CA LEU A 108 3.43 -15.16 10.71
C LEU A 108 3.78 -14.06 9.70
N MET A 109 4.28 -12.93 10.21
CA MET A 109 4.69 -11.81 9.37
C MET A 109 6.16 -11.50 9.55
N VAL A 110 6.85 -11.21 8.45
CA VAL A 110 8.13 -10.50 8.46
C VAL A 110 7.78 -9.02 8.30
N GLU A 111 8.11 -8.19 9.29
CA GLU A 111 7.68 -6.79 9.33
C GLU A 111 8.66 -5.89 10.09
N HIS A 112 8.60 -4.60 9.76
CA HIS A 112 9.36 -3.55 10.42
C HIS A 112 8.49 -2.31 10.74
N ASP A 113 7.21 -2.33 10.37
CA ASP A 113 6.26 -1.27 10.70
C ASP A 113 5.93 -1.26 12.20
N GLU A 114 6.11 -0.11 12.85
CA GLU A 114 5.92 0.04 14.30
C GLU A 114 4.50 -0.34 14.75
N ALA A 115 3.46 0.06 14.01
CA ALA A 115 2.08 -0.24 14.38
C ALA A 115 1.83 -1.74 14.37
N THR A 116 2.33 -2.43 13.35
CA THR A 116 2.24 -3.89 13.23
C THR A 116 3.00 -4.61 14.34
N LEU A 117 4.24 -4.20 14.63
CA LEU A 117 5.05 -4.79 15.72
C LEU A 117 4.36 -4.66 17.09
N ARG A 118 3.67 -3.55 17.32
CA ARG A 118 2.94 -3.29 18.58
C ARG A 118 1.67 -4.12 18.74
N THR A 119 1.10 -4.64 17.66
CA THR A 119 -0.10 -5.48 17.67
C THR A 119 0.19 -6.97 17.71
N ALA A 120 1.45 -7.37 17.53
CA ALA A 120 1.84 -8.78 17.53
C ALA A 120 1.72 -9.43 18.92
N ASP A 121 1.17 -10.64 18.98
CA ASP A 121 1.11 -11.46 20.19
C ASP A 121 2.52 -11.93 20.62
N VAL A 122 3.33 -12.28 19.61
CA VAL A 122 4.71 -12.75 19.80
C VAL A 122 5.61 -12.04 18.79
N LEU A 123 6.71 -11.48 19.27
CA LEU A 123 7.78 -10.92 18.46
C LEU A 123 8.97 -11.87 18.46
N VAL A 124 9.49 -12.17 17.27
CA VAL A 124 10.79 -12.83 17.10
C VAL A 124 11.74 -11.78 16.52
N ASP A 125 12.65 -11.29 17.34
CA ASP A 125 13.64 -10.28 16.93
C ASP A 125 14.97 -10.93 16.57
N MET A 126 15.41 -10.65 15.34
CA MET A 126 16.62 -11.21 14.75
C MET A 126 17.73 -10.16 14.74
N GLY A 127 18.95 -10.57 15.09
CA GLY A 127 20.06 -9.62 15.12
C GLY A 127 21.39 -10.26 15.50
N PRO A 128 22.29 -9.46 16.18
CA PRO A 128 22.17 -8.03 16.47
C PRO A 128 22.42 -7.11 15.26
N GLY A 129 23.12 -7.60 14.23
CA GLY A 129 23.47 -6.88 13.02
C GLY A 129 22.94 -7.54 11.75
N ALA A 130 23.54 -7.20 10.62
CA ALA A 130 23.22 -7.77 9.32
C ALA A 130 24.35 -8.66 8.80
N GLY A 131 24.04 -9.55 7.85
CA GLY A 131 25.02 -10.44 7.24
C GLY A 131 25.66 -11.37 8.26
N VAL A 132 26.98 -11.38 8.32
CA VAL A 132 27.77 -12.25 9.23
C VAL A 132 27.57 -11.92 10.73
N GLU A 133 27.13 -10.73 11.04
CA GLU A 133 26.82 -10.29 12.41
C GLU A 133 25.35 -10.48 12.79
N GLY A 134 24.56 -11.04 11.88
CA GLY A 134 23.14 -11.33 12.07
C GLY A 134 22.89 -12.82 12.30
N GLY A 135 21.61 -13.21 12.18
CA GLY A 135 21.19 -14.61 12.23
C GLY A 135 20.96 -15.17 13.63
N GLU A 136 21.14 -14.37 14.69
CA GLU A 136 20.84 -14.75 16.06
C GLU A 136 19.39 -14.37 16.41
N VAL A 137 18.65 -15.24 17.09
CA VAL A 137 17.37 -14.89 17.70
C VAL A 137 17.66 -14.23 19.04
N LEU A 138 17.40 -12.92 19.12
CA LEU A 138 17.63 -12.15 20.35
C LEU A 138 16.45 -12.27 21.32
N VAL A 139 15.24 -12.26 20.78
CA VAL A 139 13.98 -12.34 21.51
C VAL A 139 13.02 -13.27 20.78
N ALA A 140 12.28 -14.07 21.51
CA ALA A 140 11.12 -14.82 21.02
C ALA A 140 10.06 -14.79 22.12
N GLY A 141 9.19 -13.76 22.12
CA GLY A 141 8.25 -13.53 23.22
C GLY A 141 7.40 -12.28 23.00
N PRO A 142 6.71 -11.79 24.02
CA PRO A 142 5.94 -10.56 23.93
C PRO A 142 6.82 -9.35 23.63
N LEU A 143 6.25 -8.29 23.10
CA LEU A 143 6.95 -7.05 22.77
C LEU A 143 7.78 -6.49 23.92
N THR A 144 7.30 -6.64 25.17
CA THR A 144 8.01 -6.19 26.38
C THR A 144 9.40 -6.78 26.53
N ASP A 145 9.61 -7.99 26.04
CA ASP A 145 10.92 -8.65 26.12
C ASP A 145 11.89 -7.98 25.17
N ALA A 146 11.45 -7.59 23.98
CA ALA A 146 12.26 -6.83 23.02
C ALA A 146 12.59 -5.42 23.55
N LEU A 147 11.60 -4.72 24.13
CA LEU A 147 11.80 -3.37 24.69
C LEU A 147 12.85 -3.33 25.80
N ASN A 148 12.98 -4.42 26.55
CA ASN A 148 13.93 -4.53 27.66
C ASN A 148 15.25 -5.25 27.28
N HIS A 149 15.37 -5.77 26.05
CA HIS A 149 16.54 -6.52 25.64
C HIS A 149 17.70 -5.59 25.23
N PRO A 150 18.87 -5.67 25.86
CA PRO A 150 19.94 -4.68 25.67
C PRO A 150 20.57 -4.70 24.27
N ARG A 151 20.47 -5.82 23.54
CA ARG A 151 21.03 -5.99 22.19
C ARG A 151 19.98 -5.86 21.09
N SER A 152 18.68 -5.74 21.43
CA SER A 152 17.62 -5.56 20.46
C SER A 152 17.61 -4.12 19.93
N VAL A 153 18.00 -3.92 18.69
CA VAL A 153 17.92 -2.62 18.00
C VAL A 153 16.45 -2.23 17.82
N THR A 154 15.61 -3.18 17.44
CA THR A 154 14.16 -3.00 17.32
C THR A 154 13.56 -2.52 18.64
N GLY A 155 13.87 -3.20 19.74
CA GLY A 155 13.38 -2.82 21.06
C GLY A 155 13.84 -1.43 21.50
N GLN A 156 15.10 -1.09 21.27
CA GLN A 156 15.63 0.25 21.56
C GLN A 156 14.92 1.34 20.75
N CYS A 157 14.70 1.11 19.45
CA CYS A 157 13.98 2.06 18.60
C CYS A 157 12.52 2.25 19.03
N LEU A 158 11.84 1.17 19.41
CA LEU A 158 10.44 1.23 19.86
C LEU A 158 10.27 1.82 21.26
N ALA A 159 11.28 1.70 22.12
CA ALA A 159 11.32 2.28 23.47
C ALA A 159 11.71 3.77 23.45
N ALA A 160 12.49 4.19 22.46
CA ALA A 160 12.94 5.56 22.36
C ALA A 160 11.78 6.51 22.05
N PRO A 161 11.65 7.64 22.77
CA PRO A 161 10.73 8.68 22.35
C PRO A 161 11.15 9.18 20.96
N ARG A 162 10.20 9.31 20.06
CA ARG A 162 10.50 9.91 18.75
C ARG A 162 11.14 11.27 18.97
N PRO A 163 12.36 11.51 18.47
CA PRO A 163 12.96 12.83 18.62
C PRO A 163 12.02 13.87 17.98
N PRO A 164 11.85 15.03 18.61
CA PRO A 164 11.08 16.10 17.99
C PRO A 164 11.67 16.39 16.62
N VAL A 165 10.81 16.50 15.61
CA VAL A 165 11.25 16.87 14.26
C VAL A 165 11.74 18.32 14.31
N ASN A 166 13.02 18.51 14.62
CA ASN A 166 13.68 19.81 14.60
C ASN A 166 14.02 20.29 13.18
N ALA A 167 13.45 19.67 12.16
CA ALA A 167 13.59 20.12 10.80
C ALA A 167 12.82 21.45 10.64
N GLN A 168 13.50 22.57 10.79
CA GLN A 168 12.94 23.82 10.31
C GLN A 168 12.79 23.71 8.80
N PRO A 169 11.57 23.84 8.25
CA PRO A 169 11.38 23.81 6.81
C PRO A 169 12.23 24.91 6.17
N ARG A 170 12.98 24.58 5.14
CA ARG A 170 13.73 25.59 4.39
C ARG A 170 12.74 26.58 3.78
N PRO A 171 12.99 27.90 3.85
CA PRO A 171 12.11 28.91 3.28
C PRO A 171 11.79 28.63 1.81
N LEU A 172 10.57 28.96 1.40
CA LEU A 172 10.11 28.83 0.02
C LEU A 172 10.12 30.18 -0.72
N ASP A 173 10.59 31.26 -0.05
CA ASP A 173 10.77 32.53 -0.65
C ASP A 173 11.85 32.44 -1.74
N ASP A 174 11.61 33.05 -2.88
CA ASP A 174 12.49 33.06 -4.05
C ASP A 174 12.84 31.65 -4.64
N VAL A 175 12.08 30.64 -4.32
CA VAL A 175 12.26 29.31 -4.88
C VAL A 175 11.44 29.17 -6.16
N PRO A 176 12.04 28.76 -7.28
CA PRO A 176 11.28 28.48 -8.49
C PRO A 176 10.42 27.21 -8.27
N PHE A 177 9.22 27.24 -8.84
CA PHE A 177 8.28 26.12 -8.76
C PHE A 177 8.06 25.49 -10.13
N ILE A 178 7.83 24.20 -10.14
CA ILE A 178 7.12 23.51 -11.21
C ILE A 178 5.64 23.68 -10.90
N THR A 179 4.88 24.29 -11.80
CA THR A 179 3.43 24.51 -11.64
C THR A 179 2.69 23.78 -12.74
N LEU A 180 1.73 22.95 -12.35
CA LEU A 180 0.79 22.30 -13.27
C LEU A 180 -0.62 22.75 -12.90
N THR A 181 -1.40 23.19 -13.88
CA THR A 181 -2.78 23.62 -13.66
C THR A 181 -3.75 22.78 -14.48
N GLY A 182 -4.97 22.62 -13.96
CA GLY A 182 -6.03 21.90 -14.63
C GLY A 182 -5.71 20.43 -14.90
N VAL A 183 -4.93 19.78 -14.04
CA VAL A 183 -4.53 18.38 -14.23
C VAL A 183 -5.74 17.46 -14.22
N ARG A 184 -5.91 16.69 -15.30
CA ARG A 184 -6.98 15.69 -15.46
C ARG A 184 -6.37 14.36 -15.86
N HIS A 185 -6.39 13.40 -14.95
CA HIS A 185 -5.91 12.05 -15.24
C HIS A 185 -6.49 11.05 -14.23
N ARG A 186 -7.19 10.03 -14.71
CA ARG A 186 -7.89 9.05 -13.86
C ARG A 186 -8.83 9.75 -12.87
N ASN A 187 -8.54 9.67 -11.57
CA ASN A 187 -9.30 10.32 -10.49
C ASN A 187 -8.87 11.77 -10.21
N LEU A 188 -7.86 12.28 -10.91
CA LEU A 188 -7.50 13.70 -10.83
C LEU A 188 -8.42 14.49 -11.76
N ASP A 189 -9.15 15.47 -11.23
CA ASP A 189 -10.13 16.26 -11.98
C ASP A 189 -9.91 17.77 -11.73
N GLY A 190 -9.18 18.38 -12.65
CA GLY A 190 -8.89 19.82 -12.61
C GLY A 190 -7.98 20.25 -11.46
N VAL A 191 -7.02 19.41 -11.08
CA VAL A 191 -6.13 19.68 -9.94
C VAL A 191 -5.03 20.65 -10.32
N ASP A 192 -4.83 21.68 -9.50
CA ASP A 192 -3.68 22.57 -9.56
C ASP A 192 -2.64 22.16 -8.52
N VAL A 193 -1.37 22.08 -8.93
CA VAL A 193 -0.30 21.64 -8.03
C VAL A 193 1.01 22.36 -8.31
N ARG A 194 1.78 22.61 -7.24
CA ARG A 194 3.08 23.27 -7.31
C ARG A 194 4.13 22.47 -6.56
N PHE A 195 5.28 22.24 -7.17
CA PHE A 195 6.43 21.58 -6.57
C PHE A 195 7.62 22.53 -6.51
N PRO A 196 8.14 22.87 -5.32
CA PRO A 196 9.31 23.75 -5.21
C PRO A 196 10.56 23.02 -5.72
N ARG A 197 11.32 23.68 -6.58
CA ARG A 197 12.59 23.16 -7.09
C ARG A 197 13.69 23.26 -6.03
N GLY A 198 14.60 22.29 -6.00
CA GLY A 198 15.68 22.25 -5.02
C GLY A 198 15.21 22.03 -3.57
N ARG A 199 14.03 21.46 -3.39
CA ARG A 199 13.44 21.09 -2.09
C ARG A 199 13.02 19.62 -2.11
N LEU A 200 12.98 19.01 -0.94
CA LEU A 200 12.34 17.71 -0.75
C LEU A 200 10.81 17.92 -0.69
N SER A 201 10.11 17.34 -1.63
CA SER A 201 8.64 17.33 -1.65
C SER A 201 8.14 15.90 -1.40
N VAL A 202 7.14 15.76 -0.56
CA VAL A 202 6.51 14.48 -0.26
C VAL A 202 5.04 14.54 -0.66
N VAL A 203 4.60 13.57 -1.48
CA VAL A 203 3.19 13.40 -1.84
C VAL A 203 2.62 12.27 -1.02
N THR A 204 1.65 12.56 -0.17
CA THR A 204 1.03 11.60 0.75
C THR A 204 -0.48 11.49 0.53
N GLY A 205 -1.09 10.47 1.09
CA GLY A 205 -2.52 10.20 1.02
C GLY A 205 -2.81 8.69 1.01
N VAL A 206 -4.05 8.31 1.21
CA VAL A 206 -4.51 6.91 1.21
C VAL A 206 -4.26 6.21 -0.13
N SER A 207 -4.30 4.89 -0.15
CA SER A 207 -4.23 4.12 -1.39
C SER A 207 -5.34 4.53 -2.35
N GLY A 208 -5.02 4.60 -3.65
CA GLY A 208 -5.99 5.04 -4.66
C GLY A 208 -6.25 6.56 -4.72
N SER A 209 -5.66 7.39 -3.85
CA SER A 209 -5.87 8.86 -3.87
C SER A 209 -5.29 9.60 -5.09
N GLY A 210 -4.54 8.92 -5.96
CA GLY A 210 -3.98 9.52 -7.18
C GLY A 210 -2.52 9.96 -7.07
N LYS A 211 -1.80 9.66 -5.98
CA LYS A 211 -0.38 10.01 -5.79
C LYS A 211 0.50 9.59 -6.97
N SER A 212 0.45 8.31 -7.32
CA SER A 212 1.25 7.76 -8.42
C SER A 212 0.83 8.34 -9.77
N SER A 213 -0.47 8.57 -9.97
CA SER A 213 -1.00 9.23 -11.17
C SER A 213 -0.44 10.65 -11.29
N LEU A 214 -0.44 11.43 -10.19
CA LEU A 214 0.09 12.79 -10.20
C LEU A 214 1.60 12.81 -10.47
N VAL A 215 2.37 11.95 -9.80
CA VAL A 215 3.84 11.99 -9.87
C VAL A 215 4.38 11.29 -11.13
N HIS A 216 3.94 10.06 -11.42
CA HIS A 216 4.50 9.25 -12.50
C HIS A 216 3.81 9.49 -13.85
N ASP A 217 2.49 9.65 -13.84
CA ASP A 217 1.73 9.76 -15.09
C ASP A 217 1.58 11.20 -15.57
N VAL A 218 1.65 12.18 -14.65
CA VAL A 218 1.50 13.61 -14.98
C VAL A 218 2.82 14.36 -14.87
N LEU A 219 3.36 14.57 -13.66
CA LEU A 219 4.55 15.39 -13.45
C LEU A 219 5.77 14.89 -14.25
N ALA A 220 6.04 13.58 -14.19
CA ALA A 220 7.18 13.02 -14.90
C ALA A 220 7.04 13.16 -16.43
N LYS A 221 5.82 13.05 -16.96
CA LYS A 221 5.55 13.29 -18.40
C LYS A 221 5.63 14.75 -18.79
N ALA A 222 5.29 15.67 -17.88
CA ALA A 222 5.45 17.10 -18.13
C ALA A 222 6.92 17.49 -18.27
N ILE A 223 7.81 16.84 -17.51
CA ILE A 223 9.27 17.07 -17.57
C ILE A 223 9.89 16.36 -18.79
N GLU A 224 9.47 15.14 -19.07
CA GLU A 224 9.93 14.34 -20.20
C GLU A 224 8.76 14.12 -21.18
N PRO A 225 8.45 15.06 -22.07
CA PRO A 225 7.32 14.93 -22.98
C PRO A 225 7.56 13.79 -23.97
N ILE A 226 7.15 12.59 -23.61
CA ILE A 226 6.96 11.49 -24.53
C ILE A 226 5.62 11.77 -25.21
N ARG A 227 5.64 11.92 -26.54
CA ARG A 227 4.45 12.23 -27.36
C ARG A 227 3.18 11.54 -26.85
N GLY A 228 2.21 12.31 -26.42
CA GLY A 228 0.88 11.84 -26.03
C GLY A 228 0.25 12.77 -25.00
N ASP A 229 -0.95 13.13 -25.27
CA ASP A 229 -2.02 13.80 -24.54
C ASP A 229 -1.61 14.52 -23.23
N GLY A 230 -1.52 15.85 -23.35
CA GLY A 230 -1.42 16.71 -22.18
C GLY A 230 -2.65 16.49 -21.28
N THR A 231 -2.41 16.01 -20.09
CA THR A 231 -3.44 15.81 -19.07
C THR A 231 -3.53 17.02 -18.12
N TRP A 232 -3.08 18.19 -18.58
CA TRP A 232 -3.05 19.46 -17.85
C TRP A 232 -3.28 20.64 -18.79
N ASP A 233 -3.73 21.76 -18.25
CA ASP A 233 -3.97 23.01 -19.02
C ASP A 233 -2.66 23.79 -19.23
N THR A 234 -1.85 23.97 -18.16
CA THR A 234 -0.52 24.62 -18.25
C THR A 234 0.54 23.85 -17.45
N ALA A 235 1.79 23.96 -17.91
CA ALA A 235 2.96 23.45 -17.22
C ALA A 235 4.07 24.49 -17.28
N GLU A 236 4.50 25.00 -16.12
CA GLU A 236 5.48 26.06 -15.99
C GLU A 236 6.66 25.66 -15.11
N GLY A 237 7.79 26.35 -15.24
CA GLY A 237 8.97 26.13 -14.39
C GLY A 237 9.73 24.84 -14.71
N LEU A 238 9.60 24.32 -15.92
CA LEU A 238 10.29 23.09 -16.38
C LEU A 238 11.69 23.36 -16.93
N ASP A 239 12.05 24.63 -17.17
CA ASP A 239 13.32 25.01 -17.76
C ASP A 239 14.53 24.48 -16.99
N GLY A 240 15.47 23.88 -17.69
CA GLY A 240 16.69 23.30 -17.11
C GLY A 240 16.49 21.95 -16.39
N LEU A 241 15.27 21.38 -16.41
CA LEU A 241 15.05 19.98 -16.03
C LEU A 241 15.32 19.09 -17.25
N ILE A 242 16.33 18.23 -17.18
CA ILE A 242 16.80 17.45 -18.33
C ILE A 242 16.12 16.09 -18.41
N ARG A 243 15.86 15.49 -17.24
CA ARG A 243 15.22 14.17 -17.17
C ARG A 243 14.66 13.86 -15.76
N VAL A 244 13.80 12.87 -15.70
CA VAL A 244 13.31 12.25 -14.45
C VAL A 244 14.01 10.94 -14.21
N ILE A 245 14.57 10.74 -13.02
CA ILE A 245 15.04 9.43 -12.56
C ILE A 245 13.95 8.85 -11.69
N ARG A 246 13.40 7.70 -12.10
CA ARG A 246 12.38 6.96 -11.35
C ARG A 246 13.07 5.84 -10.59
N VAL A 247 12.82 5.78 -9.30
CA VAL A 247 13.23 4.67 -8.44
C VAL A 247 11.93 4.11 -7.85
N ASP A 248 11.63 2.88 -8.20
CA ASP A 248 10.43 2.15 -7.76
C ASP A 248 10.83 0.87 -7.03
N ASP A 249 9.85 0.17 -6.49
CA ASP A 249 9.98 -1.09 -5.77
C ASP A 249 10.06 -2.32 -6.69
N GLN A 250 10.17 -2.12 -8.01
CA GLN A 250 10.26 -3.25 -8.93
C GLN A 250 11.63 -3.93 -8.84
N PRO A 251 11.68 -5.28 -8.90
CA PRO A 251 12.93 -6.01 -8.88
C PRO A 251 13.88 -5.52 -9.98
N ILE A 252 15.12 -5.20 -9.62
CA ILE A 252 16.15 -4.80 -10.56
C ILE A 252 16.35 -5.93 -11.58
N GLY A 253 15.86 -5.70 -12.81
CA GLY A 253 16.25 -6.48 -13.99
C GLY A 253 15.79 -7.94 -14.05
N LYS A 254 14.55 -8.17 -14.50
CA LYS A 254 14.34 -9.29 -15.41
C LYS A 254 14.56 -8.77 -16.84
N ASN A 255 15.81 -8.69 -17.24
CA ASN A 255 16.14 -8.54 -18.65
C ASN A 255 15.71 -9.84 -19.36
N PRO A 256 14.81 -9.84 -20.37
CA PRO A 256 14.38 -11.06 -21.05
C PRO A 256 15.47 -11.64 -21.97
N ARG A 257 16.74 -11.28 -21.76
CA ARG A 257 17.90 -11.69 -22.56
C ARG A 257 19.06 -12.25 -21.73
N SER A 258 18.75 -12.96 -20.65
CA SER A 258 19.73 -13.85 -20.02
C SER A 258 19.14 -15.21 -19.81
#